data_a847d71adf693c9f9c2eed661bf1c035
#
_entry.id   a847d71adf693c9f9c2eed661bf1c035
#
_cell.length_a   1.000
_cell.length_b   1.000
_cell.length_c   1.000
_cell.angle_alpha   90.00
_cell.angle_beta   90.00
_cell.angle_gamma   90.00
#
_symmetry.space_group_name_H-M   'P 1'
#
loop_
_entity.id
_entity.type
_entity.pdbx_description
1 polymer ?
#
loop_
_entity_poly.entity_id
_entity_poly.type
_entity_poly.pdbx_seq_one_letter_code
_entity_poly.pdbx_strand_id
1 'polypeptide(L)'
;MGVPTCYYKPDPPYSEEARKAKYQGIVVVEVIIETDDRVTNVRVAKSPGLGLDEKTIETVRTWRCKAATGPSGKPVRTSVPIEVSFRLF
;
A
#
# COMPACT_ATOMS: atom_id res chain seq x y z
N MET A 1 -16.79 -8.14 -1.30
CA MET A 1 -15.48 -7.76 -1.86
C MET A 1 -14.44 -7.80 -0.78
N GLY A 2 -13.45 -8.62 -0.92
CA GLY A 2 -12.43 -8.77 0.10
C GLY A 2 -11.29 -7.78 -0.01
N VAL A 3 -10.46 -7.78 1.02
CA VAL A 3 -9.22 -7.04 1.03
C VAL A 3 -8.30 -7.67 -0.01
N PRO A 4 -7.51 -6.90 -0.76
CA PRO A 4 -6.59 -7.49 -1.72
C PRO A 4 -5.58 -8.38 -1.00
N THR A 5 -5.27 -9.52 -1.62
CA THR A 5 -4.28 -10.44 -1.10
C THR A 5 -2.93 -10.12 -1.70
N CYS A 6 -2.01 -9.66 -0.87
CA CYS A 6 -0.66 -9.35 -1.32
C CYS A 6 0.29 -10.43 -0.81
N TYR A 7 1.03 -11.05 -1.70
CA TYR A 7 1.97 -12.11 -1.36
C TYR A 7 3.40 -11.61 -1.20
N TYR A 8 3.67 -10.37 -1.61
CA TYR A 8 4.93 -9.70 -1.35
C TYR A 8 4.58 -8.31 -0.86
N LYS A 9 4.77 -8.06 0.42
CA LYS A 9 4.35 -6.81 1.05
C LYS A 9 5.29 -6.40 2.19
N PRO A 10 6.53 -6.02 1.86
CA PRO A 10 7.46 -5.58 2.89
C PRO A 10 6.94 -4.30 3.56
N ASP A 11 7.18 -4.18 4.85
CA ASP A 11 6.77 -3.00 5.59
C ASP A 11 7.63 -1.80 5.22
N PRO A 12 7.04 -0.60 5.04
CA PRO A 12 7.83 0.59 4.80
C PRO A 12 8.63 0.96 6.05
N PRO A 13 9.84 1.49 5.86
CA PRO A 13 10.62 1.96 6.99
C PRO A 13 10.05 3.27 7.53
N TYR A 14 10.31 3.57 8.78
CA TYR A 14 9.98 4.86 9.36
C TYR A 14 10.83 5.96 8.74
N SER A 15 10.21 7.13 8.55
CA SER A 15 10.95 8.34 8.29
C SER A 15 11.63 8.77 9.59
N GLU A 16 12.66 9.58 9.48
CA GLU A 16 13.34 10.09 10.66
C GLU A 16 12.42 10.98 11.48
N GLU A 17 11.62 11.81 10.82
CA GLU A 17 10.68 12.70 11.47
C GLU A 17 9.64 11.91 12.29
N ALA A 18 9.06 10.87 11.70
CA ALA A 18 8.04 10.08 12.39
C ALA A 18 8.65 9.29 13.54
N ARG A 19 9.88 8.82 13.38
CA ARG A 19 10.58 8.11 14.44
C ARG A 19 10.83 9.02 15.63
N LYS A 20 11.31 10.23 15.38
CA LYS A 20 11.56 11.22 16.45
C LYS A 20 10.26 11.59 17.15
N ALA A 21 9.18 11.71 16.43
CA ALA A 21 7.88 12.03 16.98
C ALA A 21 7.22 10.82 17.66
N LYS A 22 7.81 9.64 17.54
CA LYS A 22 7.25 8.38 18.04
C LYS A 22 5.84 8.16 17.54
N TYR A 23 5.62 8.50 16.29
CA TYR A 23 4.30 8.38 15.68
C TYR A 23 3.93 6.91 15.47
N GLN A 24 2.69 6.58 15.78
CA GLN A 24 2.10 5.30 15.43
C GLN A 24 0.74 5.56 14.82
N GLY A 25 0.42 4.84 13.77
CA GLY A 25 -0.86 5.03 13.10
C GLY A 25 -0.90 4.36 11.76
N ILE A 26 -1.90 4.73 10.98
CA ILE A 26 -2.18 4.09 9.70
C ILE A 26 -2.11 5.12 8.58
N VAL A 27 -1.42 4.77 7.51
CA VAL A 27 -1.42 5.52 6.25
C VAL A 27 -2.32 4.76 5.29
N VAL A 28 -3.28 5.44 4.69
CA VAL A 28 -4.16 4.82 3.69
C VAL A 28 -3.72 5.28 2.31
N VAL A 29 -3.46 4.32 1.43
CA VAL A 29 -3.11 4.61 0.04
C VAL A 29 -4.11 3.94 -0.88
N GLU A 30 -4.36 4.55 -2.04
CA GLU A 30 -5.14 3.95 -3.10
C GLU A 30 -4.19 3.54 -4.20
N VAL A 31 -4.32 2.32 -4.65
CA VAL A 31 -3.42 1.75 -5.64
C VAL A 31 -4.22 1.06 -6.73
N ILE A 32 -3.55 0.81 -7.86
CA ILE A 32 -4.10 -0.04 -8.90
C ILE A 32 -3.31 -1.34 -8.89
N ILE A 33 -4.03 -2.47 -8.84
CA ILE A 33 -3.42 -3.78 -8.98
C ILE A 33 -3.62 -4.18 -10.44
N GLU A 34 -2.51 -4.30 -11.15
CA GLU A 34 -2.52 -4.63 -12.57
C GLU A 34 -2.76 -6.11 -12.79
N THR A 35 -3.05 -6.48 -14.03
CA THR A 35 -3.35 -7.88 -14.36
C THR A 35 -2.15 -8.81 -14.14
N ASP A 36 -0.95 -8.26 -14.07
CA ASP A 36 0.27 -9.03 -13.79
C ASP A 36 0.71 -8.92 -12.32
N ASP A 37 -0.23 -8.53 -11.44
CA ASP A 37 -0.02 -8.43 -9.98
C ASP A 37 0.88 -7.26 -9.54
N ARG A 38 1.30 -6.40 -10.45
CA ARG A 38 2.06 -5.21 -10.06
C ARG A 38 1.15 -4.18 -9.43
N VAL A 39 1.70 -3.44 -8.46
CA VAL A 39 1.00 -2.35 -7.81
C VAL A 39 1.48 -1.04 -8.44
N THR A 40 0.54 -0.27 -8.98
CA THR A 40 0.86 0.97 -9.69
C THR A 40 -0.03 2.11 -9.21
N ASN A 41 0.27 3.33 -9.66
CA ASN A 41 -0.53 4.52 -9.36
C ASN A 41 -0.84 4.67 -7.88
N VAL A 42 0.20 4.53 -7.05
CA VAL A 42 0.06 4.63 -5.60
C VAL A 42 -0.21 6.09 -5.24
N ARG A 43 -1.34 6.35 -4.59
CA ARG A 43 -1.72 7.69 -4.15
C ARG A 43 -2.09 7.65 -2.67
N VAL A 44 -1.64 8.65 -1.94
CA VAL A 44 -1.96 8.74 -0.51
C VAL A 44 -3.36 9.32 -0.37
N ALA A 45 -4.23 8.57 0.29
CA ALA A 45 -5.59 9.01 0.58
C ALA A 45 -5.67 9.65 1.97
N LYS A 46 -4.89 9.13 2.92
CA LYS A 46 -4.87 9.65 4.27
C LYS A 46 -3.49 9.42 4.87
N SER A 47 -2.89 10.49 5.40
CA SER A 47 -1.56 10.41 5.96
C SER A 47 -1.35 11.46 7.03
N PRO A 48 -0.53 11.17 8.04
CA PRO A 48 -0.14 12.16 9.04
C PRO A 48 0.93 13.13 8.53
N GLY A 49 1.48 12.92 7.34
CA GLY A 49 2.68 13.62 6.90
C GLY A 49 3.91 13.02 7.55
N LEU A 50 4.79 13.84 8.11
CA LEU A 50 6.00 13.41 8.82
C LEU A 50 6.94 12.57 7.92
N GLY A 51 6.88 12.78 6.61
CA GLY A 51 7.72 12.03 5.68
C GLY A 51 7.29 10.60 5.45
N LEU A 52 6.18 10.15 6.04
CA LEU A 52 5.71 8.77 5.89
C LEU A 52 5.08 8.51 4.53
N ASP A 53 4.54 9.55 3.89
CA ASP A 53 3.92 9.43 2.57
C ASP A 53 4.91 8.86 1.57
N GLU A 54 6.09 9.46 1.50
CA GLU A 54 7.12 9.06 0.55
C GLU A 54 7.60 7.64 0.83
N LYS A 55 7.82 7.31 2.11
CA LYS A 55 8.27 5.97 2.49
C LYS A 55 7.23 4.92 2.11
N THR A 56 5.96 5.24 2.32
CA THR A 56 4.87 4.33 1.98
C THR A 56 4.77 4.13 0.48
N ILE A 57 4.80 5.21 -0.29
CA ILE A 57 4.70 5.13 -1.75
C ILE A 57 5.84 4.29 -2.33
N GLU A 58 7.07 4.59 -1.92
CA GLU A 58 8.25 3.88 -2.41
C GLU A 58 8.17 2.38 -2.15
N THR A 59 7.71 2.01 -0.96
CA THR A 59 7.65 0.60 -0.58
C THR A 59 6.46 -0.12 -1.21
N VAL A 60 5.28 0.48 -1.17
CA VAL A 60 4.08 -0.16 -1.71
C VAL A 60 4.20 -0.37 -3.22
N ARG A 61 4.93 0.46 -3.92
CA ARG A 61 5.18 0.28 -5.35
C ARG A 61 5.91 -1.03 -5.66
N THR A 62 6.62 -1.59 -4.70
CA THR A 62 7.32 -2.86 -4.88
C THR A 62 6.47 -4.06 -4.51
N TRP A 63 5.30 -3.83 -3.92
CA TRP A 63 4.42 -4.91 -3.50
C TRP A 63 3.91 -5.69 -4.70
N ARG A 64 3.54 -6.93 -4.43
CA ARG A 64 2.87 -7.78 -5.42
C ARG A 64 1.59 -8.30 -4.82
N CYS A 65 0.48 -8.02 -5.47
CA CYS A 65 -0.84 -8.38 -4.97
C CYS A 65 -1.59 -9.12 -6.06
N LYS A 66 -2.38 -10.10 -5.64
CA LYS A 66 -3.14 -10.92 -6.57
C LYS A 66 -4.15 -10.06 -7.30
N ALA A 67 -4.10 -10.08 -8.63
CA ALA A 67 -5.06 -9.36 -9.45
C ALA A 67 -6.45 -9.95 -9.24
N ALA A 68 -7.47 -9.09 -9.25
CA ALA A 68 -8.85 -9.54 -9.19
C ALA A 68 -9.20 -10.30 -10.47
N THR A 69 -10.19 -11.18 -10.39
CA THR A 69 -10.66 -11.90 -11.57
C THR A 69 -12.03 -11.38 -11.96
N GLY A 70 -12.25 -11.21 -13.25
CA GLY A 70 -13.53 -10.82 -13.79
C GLY A 70 -14.46 -12.02 -13.97
N PRO A 71 -15.65 -11.78 -14.54
CA PRO A 71 -16.66 -12.84 -14.72
C PRO A 71 -16.16 -14.04 -15.54
N SER A 72 -15.24 -13.81 -16.45
CA SER A 72 -14.69 -14.87 -17.29
C SER A 72 -13.54 -15.62 -16.64
N GLY A 73 -13.18 -15.29 -15.40
CA GLY A 73 -12.07 -15.88 -14.70
C GLY A 73 -10.71 -15.30 -15.07
N LYS A 74 -10.67 -14.28 -15.91
CA LYS A 74 -9.43 -13.65 -16.33
C LYS A 74 -9.06 -12.52 -15.36
N PRO A 75 -7.76 -12.26 -15.16
CA PRO A 75 -7.35 -11.15 -14.31
C PRO A 75 -7.85 -9.82 -14.87
N VAL A 76 -8.26 -8.93 -13.96
CA VAL A 76 -8.68 -7.59 -14.32
C VAL A 76 -7.95 -6.57 -13.47
N ARG A 77 -7.76 -5.39 -14.03
CA ARG A 77 -7.13 -4.25 -13.37
C ARG A 77 -8.12 -3.66 -12.37
N THR A 78 -7.69 -3.39 -11.13
CA THR A 78 -8.58 -2.96 -10.08
C THR A 78 -7.95 -1.86 -9.24
N SER A 79 -8.77 -0.90 -8.81
CA SER A 79 -8.34 0.12 -7.85
C SER A 79 -8.82 -0.28 -6.47
N VAL A 80 -7.91 -0.30 -5.51
CA VAL A 80 -8.23 -0.72 -4.14
C VAL A 80 -7.52 0.16 -3.12
N PRO A 81 -8.10 0.34 -1.91
CA PRO A 81 -7.41 0.99 -0.82
C PRO A 81 -6.54 -0.01 -0.08
N ILE A 82 -5.41 0.45 0.42
CA ILE A 82 -4.52 -0.37 1.26
C ILE A 82 -4.20 0.44 2.50
N GLU A 83 -4.32 -0.19 3.67
CA GLU A 83 -3.94 0.40 4.94
C GLU A 83 -2.56 -0.11 5.32
N VAL A 84 -1.66 0.81 5.62
CA VAL A 84 -0.30 0.48 6.03
C VAL A 84 -0.12 0.95 7.46
N SER A 85 0.13 0.02 8.37
CA SER A 85 0.31 0.33 9.77
C SER A 85 1.77 0.66 10.07
N PHE A 86 1.97 1.73 10.81
CA PHE A 86 3.28 2.11 11.31
C PHE A 86 3.30 1.94 12.83
N ARG A 87 4.16 1.06 13.31
CA ARG A 87 4.29 0.77 14.74
C ARG A 87 5.74 0.79 15.14
N LEU A 88 6.01 1.22 16.37
CA LEU A 88 7.37 1.30 16.87
C LEU A 88 7.87 -0.04 17.42
N PHE A 89 6.96 -0.96 17.71
CA PHE A 89 7.30 -2.30 18.20
C PHE A 89 6.15 -3.28 17.98
#